data_22627e0cd2239d2edd6b39c01a615abf
#
_entry.id   22627e0cd2239d2edd6b39c01a615abf
#
_cell.length_a   1.000
_cell.length_b   1.000
_cell.length_c   1.000
_cell.angle_alpha   90.00
_cell.angle_beta   90.00
_cell.angle_gamma   90.00
#
_symmetry.space_group_name_H-M   'P 1'
#
loop_
_entity.id
_entity.type
_entity.pdbx_description
1 polymer ?
#
loop_
_entity_poly.entity_id
_entity_poly.type
_entity_poly.pdbx_seq_one_letter_code
_entity_poly.pdbx_strand_id
1 'polypeptide(L)'
;MNHQAWATGNLERRIHDAERNLFAAVGADVDESFLELAQTGLRVRVLSHGRGPAVVLLHGVSESAAIWAPLFTKLRHFRLLAVDLPGHGLSDPIAFRRGQVREYTRRLIEDILDVLGLDEAPVIGHSLGGMFALWHVAAGSGRISGVVAIGEPGPALPGVRVRMPLSLLTVRGLGTVVLRSPIPRRVYRTLLAQGLGSAEEAAAPDSLIEALRLSARRPENARTVASLMHAIDLFRRPRPESVLTSADLAAITTPTIFIIGSGDPYLSIERARPSIDQIHGARLYQMPGGHAPWLADAQHAAGLIATHVHLTAGPPPSRTPCATGRGGTPRSCVPTSQTRTVKPG
;
A
#
# COMPACT_ATOMS: atom_id res chain seq x y z
N MET A 1 -3.20 -32.48 13.24
CA MET A 1 -3.00 -31.05 12.86
C MET A 1 -1.53 -30.70 13.02
N ASN A 2 -0.90 -30.23 11.95
CA ASN A 2 0.54 -30.00 11.92
C ASN A 2 0.90 -28.78 12.79
N HIS A 3 1.96 -28.85 13.59
CA HIS A 3 2.42 -27.78 14.52
C HIS A 3 2.57 -26.42 13.80
N GLN A 4 2.90 -26.43 12.52
CA GLN A 4 3.03 -25.24 11.67
C GLN A 4 1.68 -24.57 11.37
N ALA A 5 0.64 -25.35 11.08
CA ALA A 5 -0.71 -24.81 10.82
C ALA A 5 -1.34 -24.19 12.09
N TRP A 6 -1.06 -24.76 13.28
CA TRP A 6 -1.52 -24.20 14.56
C TRP A 6 -0.81 -22.88 14.91
N ALA A 7 0.50 -22.79 14.64
CA ALA A 7 1.27 -21.58 14.88
C ALA A 7 0.84 -20.43 13.95
N THR A 8 0.55 -20.72 12.67
CA THR A 8 0.08 -19.73 11.68
C THR A 8 -1.31 -19.21 12.07
N GLY A 9 -2.25 -20.08 12.40
CA GLY A 9 -3.60 -19.66 12.83
C GLY A 9 -3.61 -18.84 14.14
N ASN A 10 -2.62 -19.05 15.02
CA ASN A 10 -2.46 -18.20 16.21
C ASN A 10 -1.91 -16.81 15.85
N LEU A 11 -0.95 -16.72 14.93
CA LEU A 11 -0.39 -15.45 14.50
C LEU A 11 -1.43 -14.59 13.76
N GLU A 12 -2.22 -15.17 12.87
CA GLU A 12 -3.31 -14.49 12.16
C GLU A 12 -4.36 -13.93 13.12
N ARG A 13 -4.79 -14.71 14.11
CA ARG A 13 -5.70 -14.22 15.16
C ARG A 13 -5.12 -12.99 15.88
N ARG A 14 -3.85 -13.04 16.23
CA ARG A 14 -3.17 -11.91 16.90
C ARG A 14 -3.08 -10.67 15.99
N ILE A 15 -2.90 -10.85 14.68
CA ILE A 15 -2.95 -9.74 13.71
C ILE A 15 -4.35 -9.11 13.72
N HIS A 16 -5.40 -9.92 13.59
CA HIS A 16 -6.77 -9.42 13.64
C HIS A 16 -7.11 -8.73 14.97
N ASP A 17 -6.62 -9.27 16.12
CA ASP A 17 -6.81 -8.63 17.42
C ASP A 17 -6.15 -7.25 17.48
N ALA A 18 -4.91 -7.13 17.01
CA ALA A 18 -4.20 -5.86 16.98
C ALA A 18 -4.87 -4.85 16.03
N GLU A 19 -5.36 -5.29 14.88
CA GLU A 19 -6.08 -4.44 13.93
C GLU A 19 -7.44 -4.02 14.45
N ARG A 20 -8.22 -4.89 15.10
CA ARG A 20 -9.47 -4.50 15.76
C ARG A 20 -9.24 -3.39 16.79
N ASN A 21 -8.21 -3.54 17.62
CA ASN A 21 -7.84 -2.52 18.60
C ASN A 21 -7.43 -1.20 17.91
N LEU A 22 -6.71 -1.29 16.78
CA LEU A 22 -6.33 -0.13 15.99
C LEU A 22 -7.56 0.58 15.41
N PHE A 23 -8.45 -0.15 14.74
CA PHE A 23 -9.64 0.43 14.11
C PHE A 23 -10.57 1.04 15.14
N ALA A 24 -10.75 0.39 16.29
CA ALA A 24 -11.49 0.96 17.41
C ALA A 24 -10.85 2.26 17.92
N ALA A 25 -9.52 2.29 18.07
CA ALA A 25 -8.80 3.46 18.56
C ALA A 25 -8.89 4.67 17.61
N VAL A 26 -8.94 4.45 16.29
CA VAL A 26 -9.12 5.52 15.29
C VAL A 26 -10.59 5.81 14.97
N GLY A 27 -11.54 5.03 15.53
CA GLY A 27 -12.98 5.19 15.29
C GLY A 27 -13.40 4.80 13.87
N ALA A 28 -12.72 3.83 13.25
CA ALA A 28 -13.02 3.36 11.92
C ALA A 28 -13.78 2.02 11.96
N ASP A 29 -14.90 1.95 11.23
CA ASP A 29 -15.59 0.70 10.92
C ASP A 29 -15.00 0.16 9.61
N VAL A 30 -14.35 -1.00 9.68
CA VAL A 30 -13.56 -1.57 8.58
C VAL A 30 -14.06 -2.95 8.22
N ASP A 31 -14.46 -3.10 6.96
CA ASP A 31 -14.79 -4.39 6.38
C ASP A 31 -13.53 -5.07 5.83
N GLU A 32 -13.45 -6.39 6.01
CA GLU A 32 -12.38 -7.23 5.45
C GLU A 32 -12.93 -8.13 4.37
N SER A 33 -12.20 -8.22 3.27
CA SER A 33 -12.48 -9.17 2.20
C SER A 33 -11.21 -9.80 1.67
N PHE A 34 -11.34 -11.04 1.15
CA PHE A 34 -10.27 -11.73 0.43
C PHE A 34 -10.73 -11.95 -1.00
N LEU A 35 -9.94 -11.50 -1.96
CA LEU A 35 -10.24 -11.53 -3.38
C LEU A 35 -9.24 -12.43 -4.09
N GLU A 36 -9.74 -13.30 -4.97
CA GLU A 36 -8.88 -14.12 -5.84
C GLU A 36 -8.59 -13.37 -7.13
N LEU A 37 -7.32 -13.12 -7.39
CA LEU A 37 -6.84 -12.43 -8.58
C LEU A 37 -6.83 -13.41 -9.76
N ALA A 38 -7.62 -13.12 -10.82
CA ALA A 38 -7.86 -14.07 -11.91
C ALA A 38 -6.61 -14.37 -12.75
N GLN A 39 -5.74 -13.37 -12.97
CA GLN A 39 -4.55 -13.52 -13.80
C GLN A 39 -3.37 -14.17 -13.05
N THR A 40 -3.26 -13.92 -11.74
CA THR A 40 -2.13 -14.38 -10.94
C THR A 40 -2.47 -15.59 -10.08
N GLY A 41 -3.76 -15.87 -9.85
CA GLY A 41 -4.24 -16.92 -8.96
C GLY A 41 -3.94 -16.65 -7.49
N LEU A 42 -3.53 -15.42 -7.13
CA LEU A 42 -3.22 -15.05 -5.76
C LEU A 42 -4.48 -14.56 -5.04
N ARG A 43 -4.58 -14.89 -3.78
CA ARG A 43 -5.57 -14.32 -2.89
C ARG A 43 -4.99 -13.09 -2.21
N VAL A 44 -5.61 -11.93 -2.42
CA VAL A 44 -5.26 -10.68 -1.75
C VAL A 44 -6.32 -10.27 -0.76
N ARG A 45 -5.88 -9.69 0.35
CA ARG A 45 -6.76 -9.12 1.36
C ARG A 45 -6.96 -7.63 1.07
N VAL A 46 -8.21 -7.18 1.25
CA VAL A 46 -8.61 -5.78 1.14
C VAL A 46 -9.33 -5.36 2.41
N LEU A 47 -8.87 -4.28 3.01
CA LEU A 47 -9.57 -3.57 4.08
C LEU A 47 -10.32 -2.40 3.46
N SER A 48 -11.64 -2.31 3.70
CA SER A 48 -12.46 -1.25 3.13
C SER A 48 -13.12 -0.40 4.21
N HIS A 49 -13.17 0.91 3.96
CA HIS A 49 -13.80 1.89 4.87
C HIS A 49 -14.40 3.04 4.08
N GLY A 50 -15.48 3.63 4.62
CA GLY A 50 -16.11 4.80 4.05
C GLY A 50 -17.03 4.49 2.87
N ARG A 51 -17.59 5.56 2.27
CA ARG A 51 -18.57 5.45 1.16
C ARG A 51 -18.35 6.60 0.18
N GLY A 52 -18.54 6.33 -1.11
CA GLY A 52 -18.37 7.30 -2.18
C GLY A 52 -17.52 6.77 -3.33
N PRO A 53 -16.84 7.64 -4.09
CA PRO A 53 -15.91 7.21 -5.13
C PRO A 53 -14.84 6.29 -4.58
N ALA A 54 -14.49 5.25 -5.34
CA ALA A 54 -13.49 4.28 -4.91
C ALA A 54 -12.07 4.86 -5.02
N VAL A 55 -11.24 4.53 -4.06
CA VAL A 55 -9.82 4.89 -4.00
C VAL A 55 -9.03 3.69 -3.54
N VAL A 56 -8.04 3.28 -4.31
CA VAL A 56 -7.16 2.15 -3.98
C VAL A 56 -5.93 2.64 -3.21
N LEU A 57 -5.60 2.00 -2.09
CA LEU A 57 -4.46 2.35 -1.27
C LEU A 57 -3.46 1.19 -1.26
N LEU A 58 -2.21 1.49 -1.64
CA LEU A 58 -1.10 0.53 -1.73
C LEU A 58 0.00 0.93 -0.74
N HIS A 59 0.27 0.08 0.22
CA HIS A 59 1.23 0.33 1.30
C HIS A 59 2.70 0.15 0.89
N GLY A 60 3.63 0.49 1.77
CA GLY A 60 5.07 0.35 1.60
C GLY A 60 5.61 -1.07 1.88
N VAL A 61 6.89 -1.25 1.67
CA VAL A 61 7.57 -2.53 1.94
C VAL A 61 7.55 -2.86 3.43
N SER A 62 7.29 -4.13 3.76
CA SER A 62 7.17 -4.65 5.14
C SER A 62 6.03 -4.03 5.98
N GLU A 63 5.08 -3.38 5.33
CA GLU A 63 3.86 -2.85 5.93
C GLU A 63 2.65 -3.78 5.67
N SER A 64 1.47 -3.29 5.95
CA SER A 64 0.18 -3.88 5.58
C SER A 64 -0.86 -2.77 5.36
N ALA A 65 -2.04 -3.14 4.86
CA ALA A 65 -3.17 -2.21 4.67
C ALA A 65 -3.54 -1.44 5.96
N ALA A 66 -3.24 -1.99 7.13
CA ALA A 66 -3.47 -1.35 8.41
C ALA A 66 -2.71 -0.03 8.61
N ILE A 67 -1.62 0.23 7.85
CA ILE A 67 -0.86 1.49 7.92
C ILE A 67 -1.73 2.71 7.58
N TRP A 68 -2.79 2.52 6.81
CA TRP A 68 -3.69 3.56 6.36
C TRP A 68 -4.78 3.94 7.39
N ALA A 69 -4.89 3.20 8.50
CA ALA A 69 -5.93 3.40 9.51
C ALA A 69 -6.10 4.86 9.99
N PRO A 70 -5.02 5.67 10.21
CA PRO A 70 -5.16 7.07 10.60
C PRO A 70 -5.88 7.95 9.54
N LEU A 71 -5.84 7.56 8.26
CA LEU A 71 -6.52 8.26 7.17
C LEU A 71 -7.98 7.82 6.99
N PHE A 72 -8.39 6.66 7.48
CA PHE A 72 -9.72 6.12 7.21
C PHE A 72 -10.83 7.09 7.59
N THR A 73 -10.88 7.58 8.82
CA THR A 73 -11.93 8.50 9.26
C THR A 73 -11.82 9.90 8.64
N LYS A 74 -10.63 10.30 8.20
CA LYS A 74 -10.38 11.59 7.55
C LYS A 74 -10.85 11.62 6.10
N LEU A 75 -10.82 10.46 5.42
CA LEU A 75 -11.21 10.28 4.03
C LEU A 75 -12.52 9.48 3.86
N ARG A 76 -13.35 9.39 4.90
CA ARG A 76 -14.59 8.58 4.96
C ARG A 76 -15.63 8.88 3.86
N HIS A 77 -15.49 9.98 3.15
CA HIS A 77 -16.34 10.36 2.03
C HIS A 77 -15.90 9.70 0.70
N PHE A 78 -14.80 8.97 0.72
CA PHE A 78 -14.38 8.02 -0.31
C PHE A 78 -14.60 6.59 0.17
N ARG A 79 -14.80 5.65 -0.76
CA ARG A 79 -14.69 4.22 -0.50
C ARG A 79 -13.22 3.84 -0.60
N LEU A 80 -12.54 3.80 0.53
CA LEU A 80 -11.14 3.43 0.63
C LEU A 80 -10.98 1.92 0.54
N LEU A 81 -10.11 1.44 -0.33
CA LEU A 81 -9.81 0.04 -0.61
C LEU A 81 -8.32 -0.18 -0.37
N ALA A 82 -7.96 -0.43 0.87
CA ALA A 82 -6.57 -0.64 1.26
C ALA A 82 -6.18 -2.12 1.05
N VAL A 83 -5.28 -2.37 0.11
CA VAL A 83 -4.87 -3.71 -0.31
C VAL A 83 -3.62 -4.14 0.45
N ASP A 84 -3.65 -5.32 1.08
CA ASP A 84 -2.43 -6.00 1.46
C ASP A 84 -1.75 -6.51 0.17
N LEU A 85 -0.63 -5.91 -0.21
CA LEU A 85 0.13 -6.34 -1.39
C LEU A 85 0.60 -7.81 -1.22
N PRO A 86 0.74 -8.58 -2.31
CA PRO A 86 1.23 -9.96 -2.23
C PRO A 86 2.48 -10.10 -1.35
N GLY A 87 2.44 -11.06 -0.43
CA GLY A 87 3.49 -11.30 0.56
C GLY A 87 3.59 -10.27 1.67
N HIS A 88 2.53 -9.49 1.89
CA HIS A 88 2.38 -8.57 3.01
C HIS A 88 1.02 -8.82 3.68
N GLY A 89 0.86 -8.32 4.90
CA GLY A 89 -0.38 -8.50 5.65
C GLY A 89 -0.83 -9.96 5.68
N LEU A 90 -2.06 -10.21 5.29
CA LEU A 90 -2.66 -11.55 5.20
C LEU A 90 -2.84 -12.04 3.75
N SER A 91 -2.28 -11.34 2.76
CA SER A 91 -2.28 -11.78 1.37
C SER A 91 -1.33 -12.94 1.10
N ASP A 92 -1.57 -13.65 0.00
CA ASP A 92 -0.73 -14.77 -0.43
C ASP A 92 0.69 -14.31 -0.77
N PRO A 93 1.69 -15.14 -0.50
CA PRO A 93 3.08 -14.83 -0.80
C PRO A 93 3.40 -14.98 -2.29
N ILE A 94 4.43 -14.28 -2.73
CA ILE A 94 5.02 -14.43 -4.07
C ILE A 94 6.54 -14.39 -3.99
N ALA A 95 7.20 -14.99 -4.97
CA ALA A 95 8.64 -14.85 -5.18
C ALA A 95 8.89 -13.95 -6.40
N PHE A 96 9.38 -12.74 -6.17
CA PHE A 96 9.74 -11.82 -7.24
C PHE A 96 11.02 -12.28 -7.96
N ARG A 97 11.06 -12.11 -9.28
CA ARG A 97 12.20 -12.38 -10.12
C ARG A 97 12.76 -11.12 -10.73
N ARG A 98 14.08 -11.01 -10.74
CA ARG A 98 14.76 -9.88 -11.38
C ARG A 98 14.32 -9.73 -12.84
N GLY A 99 14.14 -8.48 -13.29
CA GLY A 99 13.73 -8.13 -14.65
C GLY A 99 12.23 -8.33 -14.95
N GLN A 100 11.47 -8.93 -14.02
CA GLN A 100 10.04 -9.18 -14.21
C GLN A 100 9.14 -8.35 -13.29
N VAL A 101 9.72 -7.57 -12.36
CA VAL A 101 8.94 -6.91 -11.30
C VAL A 101 7.99 -5.86 -11.87
N ARG A 102 8.42 -5.01 -12.82
CA ARG A 102 7.57 -3.99 -13.43
C ARG A 102 6.34 -4.60 -14.13
N GLU A 103 6.58 -5.60 -14.98
CA GLU A 103 5.48 -6.24 -15.72
C GLU A 103 4.54 -7.00 -14.79
N TYR A 104 5.09 -7.69 -13.80
CA TYR A 104 4.28 -8.34 -12.77
C TYR A 104 3.41 -7.31 -12.02
N THR A 105 4.00 -6.18 -11.61
CA THR A 105 3.28 -5.13 -10.89
C THR A 105 2.17 -4.50 -11.73
N ARG A 106 2.42 -4.30 -13.02
CA ARG A 106 1.41 -3.79 -13.95
C ARG A 106 0.18 -4.72 -13.98
N ARG A 107 0.41 -6.02 -14.19
CA ARG A 107 -0.66 -7.03 -14.17
C ARG A 107 -1.36 -7.12 -12.82
N LEU A 108 -0.60 -7.03 -11.73
CA LEU A 108 -1.16 -7.07 -10.38
C LEU A 108 -2.15 -5.93 -10.15
N ILE A 109 -1.83 -4.70 -10.56
CA ILE A 109 -2.73 -3.55 -10.40
C ILE A 109 -3.98 -3.73 -11.27
N GLU A 110 -3.83 -4.17 -12.50
CA GLU A 110 -4.97 -4.46 -13.39
C GLU A 110 -5.88 -5.53 -12.79
N ASP A 111 -5.31 -6.63 -12.33
CA ASP A 111 -6.04 -7.74 -11.72
C ASP A 111 -6.77 -7.31 -10.43
N ILE A 112 -6.14 -6.44 -9.61
CA ILE A 112 -6.79 -5.84 -8.44
C ILE A 112 -7.97 -4.97 -8.84
N LEU A 113 -7.83 -4.10 -9.84
CA LEU A 113 -8.91 -3.25 -10.31
C LEU A 113 -10.07 -4.08 -10.87
N ASP A 114 -9.77 -5.14 -11.63
CA ASP A 114 -10.78 -6.04 -12.21
C ASP A 114 -11.61 -6.72 -11.12
N VAL A 115 -10.98 -7.33 -10.11
CA VAL A 115 -11.71 -8.03 -9.04
C VAL A 115 -12.47 -7.08 -8.11
N LEU A 116 -12.04 -5.81 -8.03
CA LEU A 116 -12.77 -4.76 -7.32
C LEU A 116 -13.93 -4.18 -8.14
N GLY A 117 -14.07 -4.56 -9.40
CA GLY A 117 -15.10 -4.05 -10.33
C GLY A 117 -14.89 -2.57 -10.68
N LEU A 118 -13.63 -2.15 -10.82
CA LEU A 118 -13.24 -0.78 -11.12
C LEU A 118 -12.66 -0.71 -12.53
N ASP A 119 -13.30 0.02 -13.44
CA ASP A 119 -12.73 0.29 -14.76
C ASP A 119 -11.49 1.18 -14.64
N GLU A 120 -11.57 2.19 -13.78
CA GLU A 120 -10.47 3.07 -13.38
C GLU A 120 -10.62 3.52 -11.91
N ALA A 121 -9.52 3.86 -11.27
CA ALA A 121 -9.55 4.45 -9.93
C ALA A 121 -8.29 5.29 -9.65
N PRO A 122 -8.39 6.33 -8.79
CA PRO A 122 -7.21 6.94 -8.20
C PRO A 122 -6.51 5.97 -7.24
N VAL A 123 -5.17 6.03 -7.25
CA VAL A 123 -4.31 5.21 -6.41
C VAL A 123 -3.50 6.08 -5.48
N ILE A 124 -3.57 5.80 -4.18
CA ILE A 124 -2.70 6.37 -3.17
C ILE A 124 -1.65 5.31 -2.84
N GLY A 125 -0.39 5.61 -3.13
CA GLY A 125 0.72 4.67 -2.90
C GLY A 125 1.75 5.23 -1.94
N HIS A 126 2.08 4.48 -0.89
CA HIS A 126 3.21 4.78 -0.03
C HIS A 126 4.44 4.01 -0.50
N SER A 127 5.57 4.70 -0.65
CA SER A 127 6.86 4.05 -0.90
C SER A 127 6.77 2.99 -2.02
N LEU A 128 6.84 1.70 -1.71
CA LEU A 128 6.64 0.59 -2.65
C LEU A 128 5.33 0.71 -3.44
N GLY A 129 4.22 1.03 -2.78
CA GLY A 129 2.93 1.24 -3.45
C GLY A 129 2.95 2.42 -4.41
N GLY A 130 3.66 3.50 -4.06
CA GLY A 130 3.92 4.64 -4.94
C GLY A 130 4.77 4.26 -6.16
N MET A 131 5.83 3.47 -5.95
CA MET A 131 6.63 2.91 -7.04
C MET A 131 5.77 2.08 -8.00
N PHE A 132 4.90 1.23 -7.47
CA PHE A 132 4.04 0.38 -8.27
C PHE A 132 3.05 1.21 -9.10
N ALA A 133 2.43 2.23 -8.50
CA ALA A 133 1.54 3.15 -9.21
C ALA A 133 2.28 3.89 -10.33
N LEU A 134 3.47 4.44 -10.06
CA LEU A 134 4.27 5.15 -11.06
C LEU A 134 4.70 4.25 -12.21
N TRP A 135 5.13 3.02 -11.95
CA TRP A 135 5.47 2.07 -13.01
C TRP A 135 4.27 1.72 -13.88
N HIS A 136 3.08 1.61 -13.28
CA HIS A 136 1.85 1.31 -14.00
C HIS A 136 1.46 2.45 -14.94
N VAL A 137 1.45 3.71 -14.45
CA VAL A 137 1.08 4.86 -15.28
C VAL A 137 2.14 5.17 -16.34
N ALA A 138 3.43 4.94 -16.06
CA ALA A 138 4.50 5.07 -17.05
C ALA A 138 4.37 4.06 -18.21
N ALA A 139 3.70 2.92 -17.98
CA ALA A 139 3.39 1.95 -19.03
C ALA A 139 2.16 2.33 -19.89
N GLY A 140 1.46 3.42 -19.55
CA GLY A 140 0.36 3.98 -20.36
C GLY A 140 -0.97 3.20 -20.30
N SER A 141 -1.24 2.45 -19.23
CA SER A 141 -2.42 1.57 -19.19
C SER A 141 -3.78 2.29 -19.03
N GLY A 142 -3.80 3.53 -18.56
CA GLY A 142 -5.04 4.33 -18.41
C GLY A 142 -6.00 3.89 -17.29
N ARG A 143 -5.70 2.82 -16.54
CA ARG A 143 -6.57 2.28 -15.47
C ARG A 143 -6.43 3.01 -14.13
N ILE A 144 -5.41 3.85 -13.98
CA ILE A 144 -5.23 4.74 -12.83
C ILE A 144 -5.59 6.16 -13.27
N SER A 145 -6.67 6.72 -12.71
CA SER A 145 -7.15 8.06 -13.05
C SER A 145 -6.37 9.17 -12.37
N GLY A 146 -5.65 8.89 -11.28
CA GLY A 146 -4.80 9.82 -10.54
C GLY A 146 -3.86 9.10 -9.59
N VAL A 147 -2.67 9.64 -9.39
CA VAL A 147 -1.67 9.08 -8.45
C VAL A 147 -1.39 10.06 -7.32
N VAL A 148 -1.45 9.56 -6.09
CA VAL A 148 -0.87 10.22 -4.91
C VAL A 148 0.28 9.36 -4.42
N ALA A 149 1.52 9.77 -4.67
CA ALA A 149 2.72 9.13 -4.13
C ALA A 149 3.10 9.78 -2.80
N ILE A 150 2.99 9.05 -1.70
CA ILE A 150 3.33 9.55 -0.36
C ILE A 150 4.64 8.91 0.12
N GLY A 151 5.54 9.75 0.64
CA GLY A 151 6.91 9.37 0.90
C GLY A 151 7.69 9.21 -0.41
N GLU A 152 8.95 8.90 -0.31
CA GLU A 152 9.79 8.59 -1.45
C GLU A 152 9.25 7.30 -2.12
N PRO A 153 8.94 7.32 -3.45
CA PRO A 153 8.28 6.19 -4.12
C PRO A 153 9.25 5.06 -4.49
N GLY A 154 10.04 4.58 -3.57
CA GLY A 154 11.00 3.51 -3.78
C GLY A 154 12.00 3.81 -4.90
N PRO A 155 12.61 2.82 -5.49
CA PRO A 155 13.58 3.02 -6.58
C PRO A 155 13.00 3.55 -7.89
N ALA A 156 11.71 3.93 -7.96
CA ALA A 156 11.15 4.51 -9.17
C ALA A 156 11.82 5.83 -9.57
N LEU A 157 12.16 6.68 -8.60
CA LEU A 157 12.85 7.94 -8.88
C LEU A 157 14.38 7.78 -8.84
N PRO A 158 15.12 8.46 -9.73
CA PRO A 158 16.58 8.50 -9.68
C PRO A 158 17.10 9.10 -8.36
N GLY A 159 18.22 8.58 -7.91
CA GLY A 159 18.93 9.16 -6.78
C GLY A 159 18.57 8.61 -5.39
N VAL A 160 17.64 7.68 -5.32
CA VAL A 160 17.29 6.94 -4.09
C VAL A 160 18.48 6.16 -3.56
N ARG A 161 18.60 6.09 -2.24
CA ARG A 161 19.63 5.29 -1.55
C ARG A 161 18.99 4.42 -0.48
N VAL A 162 19.10 3.12 -0.64
CA VAL A 162 18.71 2.18 0.40
C VAL A 162 19.68 2.30 1.58
N ARG A 163 19.16 2.60 2.77
CA ARG A 163 19.97 2.77 4.00
C ARG A 163 20.02 1.47 4.80
N MET A 164 21.04 1.37 5.66
CA MET A 164 21.07 0.34 6.71
C MET A 164 19.91 0.56 7.71
N PRO A 165 19.25 -0.49 8.24
CA PRO A 165 19.52 -1.91 7.97
C PRO A 165 18.80 -2.48 6.73
N LEU A 166 17.93 -1.71 6.05
CA LEU A 166 17.15 -2.19 4.91
C LEU A 166 18.02 -2.76 3.77
N SER A 167 19.23 -2.21 3.57
CA SER A 167 20.15 -2.73 2.57
C SER A 167 20.58 -4.19 2.80
N LEU A 168 20.48 -4.71 4.03
CA LEU A 168 20.74 -6.13 4.31
C LEU A 168 19.68 -7.03 3.67
N LEU A 169 18.47 -6.52 3.48
CA LEU A 169 17.37 -7.27 2.85
C LEU A 169 17.63 -7.54 1.36
N THR A 170 18.49 -6.74 0.72
CA THR A 170 18.85 -6.91 -0.69
C THR A 170 19.85 -8.04 -0.91
N VAL A 171 20.50 -8.52 0.16
CA VAL A 171 21.49 -9.60 0.10
C VAL A 171 20.78 -10.95 0.09
N ARG A 172 21.01 -11.74 -0.96
CA ARG A 172 20.36 -13.04 -1.16
C ARG A 172 20.58 -13.97 0.04
N GLY A 173 19.48 -14.51 0.56
CA GLY A 173 19.47 -15.40 1.72
C GLY A 173 19.50 -14.66 3.06
N LEU A 174 20.34 -13.63 3.22
CA LEU A 174 20.45 -12.85 4.46
C LEU A 174 19.17 -12.12 4.78
N GLY A 175 18.52 -11.50 3.79
CA GLY A 175 17.25 -10.77 3.98
C GLY A 175 16.17 -11.64 4.62
N THR A 176 16.02 -12.88 4.14
CA THR A 176 15.05 -13.83 4.71
C THR A 176 15.38 -14.19 6.16
N VAL A 177 16.65 -14.39 6.50
CA VAL A 177 17.08 -14.68 7.87
C VAL A 177 16.80 -13.52 8.80
N VAL A 178 17.14 -12.30 8.38
CA VAL A 178 16.89 -11.06 9.15
C VAL A 178 15.40 -10.87 9.41
N LEU A 179 14.56 -10.97 8.36
CA LEU A 179 13.11 -10.75 8.48
C LEU A 179 12.40 -11.83 9.30
N ARG A 180 12.92 -13.05 9.33
CA ARG A 180 12.36 -14.15 10.14
C ARG A 180 12.80 -14.13 11.60
N SER A 181 13.83 -13.37 11.92
CA SER A 181 14.30 -13.26 13.29
C SER A 181 13.24 -12.60 14.18
N PRO A 182 12.98 -13.14 15.38
CA PRO A 182 12.05 -12.50 16.29
C PRO A 182 12.60 -11.15 16.75
N ILE A 183 11.89 -10.07 16.38
CA ILE A 183 12.27 -8.71 16.76
C ILE A 183 11.40 -8.29 17.95
N PRO A 184 12.03 -7.98 19.13
CA PRO A 184 11.32 -7.41 20.27
C PRO A 184 10.63 -6.09 19.88
N ARG A 185 9.48 -5.79 20.49
CA ARG A 185 8.68 -4.60 20.16
C ARG A 185 9.50 -3.30 20.24
N ARG A 186 10.36 -3.16 21.26
CA ARG A 186 11.23 -1.97 21.41
C ARG A 186 12.17 -1.80 20.23
N VAL A 187 12.80 -2.88 19.78
CA VAL A 187 13.69 -2.85 18.62
C VAL A 187 12.90 -2.54 17.34
N TYR A 188 11.69 -3.11 17.19
CA TYR A 188 10.82 -2.82 16.06
C TYR A 188 10.43 -1.33 15.99
N ARG A 189 10.09 -0.69 17.14
CA ARG A 189 9.86 0.76 17.21
C ARG A 189 11.07 1.57 16.74
N THR A 190 12.28 1.20 17.19
CA THR A 190 13.52 1.85 16.74
C THR A 190 13.70 1.73 15.22
N LEU A 191 13.41 0.56 14.63
CA LEU A 191 13.49 0.35 13.19
C LEU A 191 12.44 1.17 12.45
N LEU A 192 11.22 1.29 12.98
CA LEU A 192 10.19 2.15 12.42
C LEU A 192 10.61 3.62 12.46
N ALA A 193 11.13 4.11 13.59
CA ALA A 193 11.62 5.48 13.71
C ALA A 193 12.76 5.79 12.71
N GLN A 194 13.63 4.82 12.44
CA GLN A 194 14.69 4.96 11.44
C GLN A 194 14.17 4.92 9.99
N GLY A 195 13.12 4.12 9.73
CA GLY A 195 12.54 3.92 8.41
C GLY A 195 11.49 4.94 8.03
N LEU A 196 10.56 5.22 8.93
CA LEU A 196 9.42 6.11 8.69
C LEU A 196 9.65 7.53 9.20
N GLY A 197 10.41 7.70 10.28
CA GLY A 197 10.64 8.94 10.98
C GLY A 197 10.30 8.84 12.47
N SER A 198 10.98 9.63 13.30
CA SER A 198 10.77 9.58 14.76
C SER A 198 9.43 10.21 15.18
N ALA A 199 8.96 11.24 14.46
CA ALA A 199 7.66 11.86 14.71
C ALA A 199 6.51 10.89 14.36
N GLU A 200 6.64 10.17 13.24
CA GLU A 200 5.70 9.17 12.77
C GLU A 200 5.60 7.98 13.73
N GLU A 201 6.76 7.49 14.20
CA GLU A 201 6.79 6.39 15.17
C GLU A 201 6.16 6.81 16.50
N ALA A 202 6.46 8.02 16.97
CA ALA A 202 5.91 8.54 18.23
C ALA A 202 4.39 8.78 18.15
N ALA A 203 3.88 9.20 16.98
CA ALA A 203 2.46 9.45 16.76
C ALA A 203 1.66 8.16 16.49
N ALA A 204 2.31 7.10 16.03
CA ALA A 204 1.65 5.85 15.70
C ALA A 204 1.06 5.16 16.93
N PRO A 205 -0.23 4.78 16.91
CA PRO A 205 -0.82 4.01 18.00
C PRO A 205 -0.07 2.70 18.24
N ASP A 206 -0.01 2.29 19.49
CA ASP A 206 0.62 1.02 19.90
C ASP A 206 0.03 -0.19 19.17
N SER A 207 -1.26 -0.16 18.87
CA SER A 207 -1.97 -1.20 18.11
C SER A 207 -1.54 -1.24 16.64
N LEU A 208 -1.25 -0.09 16.01
CA LEU A 208 -0.68 -0.04 14.66
C LEU A 208 0.71 -0.69 14.63
N ILE A 209 1.56 -0.30 15.57
CA ILE A 209 2.92 -0.87 15.66
C ILE A 209 2.87 -2.38 15.87
N GLU A 210 1.95 -2.86 16.72
CA GLU A 210 1.80 -4.30 16.95
C GLU A 210 1.24 -5.03 15.72
N ALA A 211 0.25 -4.47 15.02
CA ALA A 211 -0.30 -5.04 13.79
C ALA A 211 0.79 -5.19 12.72
N LEU A 212 1.56 -4.14 12.46
CA LEU A 212 2.67 -4.17 11.48
C LEU A 212 3.76 -5.18 11.90
N ARG A 213 4.14 -5.20 13.20
CA ARG A 213 5.15 -6.11 13.71
C ARG A 213 4.73 -7.58 13.59
N LEU A 214 3.47 -7.90 13.87
CA LEU A 214 2.95 -9.25 13.76
C LEU A 214 2.83 -9.68 12.29
N SER A 215 2.37 -8.80 11.42
CA SER A 215 2.29 -9.03 9.98
C SER A 215 3.66 -9.34 9.37
N ALA A 216 4.69 -8.57 9.73
CA ALA A 216 6.06 -8.78 9.27
C ALA A 216 6.67 -10.13 9.73
N ARG A 217 6.10 -10.78 10.77
CA ARG A 217 6.57 -12.07 11.29
C ARG A 217 6.07 -13.29 10.53
N ARG A 218 5.14 -13.13 9.58
CA ARG A 218 4.73 -14.27 8.73
C ARG A 218 5.92 -14.75 7.90
N PRO A 219 6.31 -16.03 7.98
CA PRO A 219 7.49 -16.54 7.30
C PRO A 219 7.42 -16.41 5.77
N GLU A 220 6.20 -16.44 5.24
CA GLU A 220 5.89 -16.26 3.82
C GLU A 220 6.20 -14.83 3.37
N ASN A 221 5.78 -13.83 4.16
CA ASN A 221 6.02 -12.41 3.90
C ASN A 221 7.53 -12.12 3.87
N ALA A 222 8.29 -12.67 4.80
CA ALA A 222 9.73 -12.51 4.84
C ALA A 222 10.41 -12.97 3.53
N ARG A 223 9.96 -14.07 2.95
CA ARG A 223 10.50 -14.57 1.67
C ARG A 223 10.13 -13.66 0.50
N THR A 224 8.89 -13.17 0.47
CA THR A 224 8.44 -12.24 -0.55
C THR A 224 9.22 -10.94 -0.50
N VAL A 225 9.29 -10.30 0.69
CA VAL A 225 10.04 -9.03 0.88
C VAL A 225 11.51 -9.19 0.49
N ALA A 226 12.17 -10.27 0.94
CA ALA A 226 13.57 -10.51 0.59
C ALA A 226 13.77 -10.70 -0.92
N SER A 227 12.87 -11.44 -1.59
CA SER A 227 12.95 -11.64 -3.05
C SER A 227 12.70 -10.33 -3.82
N LEU A 228 11.74 -9.52 -3.37
CA LEU A 228 11.46 -8.20 -3.94
C LEU A 228 12.66 -7.28 -3.81
N MET A 229 13.19 -7.09 -2.60
CA MET A 229 14.34 -6.23 -2.35
C MET A 229 15.56 -6.66 -3.17
N HIS A 230 15.79 -7.96 -3.27
CA HIS A 230 16.86 -8.48 -4.14
C HIS A 230 16.59 -8.21 -5.63
N ALA A 231 15.34 -8.22 -6.06
CA ALA A 231 14.97 -8.02 -7.47
C ALA A 231 15.02 -6.54 -7.90
N ILE A 232 14.76 -5.58 -6.99
CA ILE A 232 14.71 -4.15 -7.31
C ILE A 232 15.98 -3.39 -6.92
N ASP A 233 16.76 -3.89 -5.97
CA ASP A 233 17.93 -3.20 -5.44
C ASP A 233 19.23 -4.02 -5.56
N LEU A 234 20.33 -3.29 -5.68
CA LEU A 234 21.71 -3.78 -5.51
C LEU A 234 22.27 -3.11 -4.26
N PHE A 235 22.54 -3.83 -3.22
CA PHE A 235 23.08 -3.33 -1.95
C PHE A 235 23.34 -1.81 -1.91
N ARG A 236 22.43 -1.02 -1.32
CA ARG A 236 22.44 0.44 -1.17
C ARG A 236 22.16 1.28 -2.44
N ARG A 237 21.90 0.68 -3.59
CA ARG A 237 21.48 1.42 -4.79
C ARG A 237 20.44 0.63 -5.60
N PRO A 238 19.51 1.31 -6.27
CA PRO A 238 18.54 0.68 -7.14
C PRO A 238 19.20 -0.06 -8.31
N ARG A 239 18.54 -1.11 -8.77
CA ARG A 239 18.86 -1.69 -10.08
C ARG A 239 18.40 -0.77 -11.19
N PRO A 240 19.16 -0.61 -12.29
CA PRO A 240 18.77 0.29 -13.39
C PRO A 240 17.35 0.01 -13.92
N GLU A 241 16.98 -1.26 -14.02
CA GLU A 241 15.65 -1.68 -14.47
C GLU A 241 14.51 -1.29 -13.52
N SER A 242 14.81 -0.88 -12.28
CA SER A 242 13.83 -0.41 -11.31
C SER A 242 13.61 1.10 -11.37
N VAL A 243 14.56 1.84 -11.96
CA VAL A 243 14.49 3.32 -12.04
C VAL A 243 13.75 3.74 -13.29
N LEU A 244 12.83 4.70 -13.18
CA LEU A 244 12.19 5.32 -14.33
C LEU A 244 13.20 6.22 -15.08
N THR A 245 13.28 6.03 -16.37
CA THR A 245 14.09 6.90 -17.26
C THR A 245 13.40 8.24 -17.47
N SER A 246 14.11 9.23 -17.98
CA SER A 246 13.50 10.51 -18.37
C SER A 246 12.37 10.32 -19.40
N ALA A 247 12.49 9.34 -20.29
CA ALA A 247 11.42 9.00 -21.24
C ALA A 247 10.21 8.40 -20.54
N ASP A 248 10.41 7.51 -19.56
CA ASP A 248 9.32 6.95 -18.74
C ASP A 248 8.59 8.05 -17.96
N LEU A 249 9.33 8.97 -17.33
CA LEU A 249 8.76 10.08 -16.56
C LEU A 249 7.96 11.03 -17.45
N ALA A 250 8.49 11.41 -18.61
CA ALA A 250 7.82 12.28 -19.57
C ALA A 250 6.57 11.62 -20.20
N ALA A 251 6.51 10.29 -20.25
CA ALA A 251 5.35 9.55 -20.74
C ALA A 251 4.16 9.52 -19.77
N ILE A 252 4.38 9.87 -18.49
CA ILE A 252 3.30 9.91 -17.50
C ILE A 252 2.41 11.12 -17.77
N THR A 253 1.19 10.87 -18.22
CA THR A 253 0.14 11.89 -18.44
C THR A 253 -0.94 11.86 -17.36
N THR A 254 -0.97 10.81 -16.54
CA THR A 254 -1.91 10.67 -15.43
C THR A 254 -1.64 11.77 -14.38
N PRO A 255 -2.68 12.52 -13.94
CA PRO A 255 -2.53 13.50 -12.87
C PRO A 255 -1.83 12.91 -11.66
N THR A 256 -0.71 13.47 -11.27
CA THR A 256 0.15 12.91 -10.21
C THR A 256 0.53 13.98 -9.20
N ILE A 257 0.40 13.67 -7.92
CA ILE A 257 0.99 14.46 -6.84
C ILE A 257 1.95 13.62 -6.00
N PHE A 258 2.98 14.29 -5.50
CA PHE A 258 3.93 13.76 -4.55
C PHE A 258 3.76 14.49 -3.22
N ILE A 259 3.68 13.74 -2.12
CA ILE A 259 3.65 14.27 -0.76
C ILE A 259 4.87 13.70 -0.04
N ILE A 260 5.92 14.50 0.13
CA ILE A 260 7.21 14.04 0.69
C ILE A 260 7.46 14.76 2.00
N GLY A 261 7.86 13.99 3.02
CA GLY A 261 8.29 14.54 4.30
C GLY A 261 9.61 15.29 4.19
N SER A 262 9.73 16.42 4.90
CA SER A 262 10.96 17.24 4.91
C SER A 262 12.20 16.50 5.41
N GLY A 263 12.00 15.46 6.21
CA GLY A 263 13.04 14.59 6.75
C GLY A 263 13.03 13.17 6.18
N ASP A 264 12.45 12.96 4.98
CA ASP A 264 12.42 11.62 4.37
C ASP A 264 13.86 11.08 4.21
N PRO A 265 14.17 9.91 4.84
CA PRO A 265 15.54 9.42 4.90
C PRO A 265 16.08 8.86 3.58
N TYR A 266 15.22 8.59 2.60
CA TYR A 266 15.59 7.89 1.36
C TYR A 266 15.87 8.84 0.21
N LEU A 267 15.11 9.91 0.06
CA LEU A 267 15.29 10.90 -1.00
C LEU A 267 14.82 12.28 -0.53
N SER A 268 15.72 13.27 -0.52
CA SER A 268 15.32 14.64 -0.20
C SER A 268 14.55 15.27 -1.37
N ILE A 269 13.74 16.27 -1.03
CA ILE A 269 12.90 17.01 -1.99
C ILE A 269 13.72 17.62 -3.11
N GLU A 270 14.89 18.19 -2.80
CA GLU A 270 15.79 18.81 -3.77
C GLU A 270 16.29 17.79 -4.79
N ARG A 271 16.48 16.55 -4.37
CA ARG A 271 16.92 15.46 -5.25
C ARG A 271 15.76 14.80 -6.01
N ALA A 272 14.55 14.81 -5.46
CA ALA A 272 13.37 14.29 -6.12
C ALA A 272 12.84 15.24 -7.22
N ARG A 273 12.90 16.55 -6.96
CA ARG A 273 12.32 17.60 -7.82
C ARG A 273 12.69 17.48 -9.29
N PRO A 274 13.99 17.34 -9.70
CA PRO A 274 14.32 17.26 -11.12
C PRO A 274 13.67 16.09 -11.87
N SER A 275 13.33 15.02 -11.17
CA SER A 275 12.61 13.88 -11.75
C SER A 275 11.09 14.11 -11.78
N ILE A 276 10.54 14.72 -10.74
CA ILE A 276 9.11 15.05 -10.65
C ILE A 276 8.75 16.11 -11.70
N ASP A 277 9.59 17.09 -11.92
CA ASP A 277 9.38 18.17 -12.91
C ASP A 277 9.36 17.65 -14.37
N GLN A 278 9.81 16.42 -14.63
CA GLN A 278 9.69 15.76 -15.93
C GLN A 278 8.30 15.15 -16.18
N ILE A 279 7.49 14.96 -15.13
CA ILE A 279 6.13 14.45 -15.24
C ILE A 279 5.18 15.60 -15.50
N HIS A 280 4.49 15.58 -16.63
CA HIS A 280 3.60 16.67 -17.04
C HIS A 280 2.50 16.95 -16.01
N GLY A 281 2.45 18.18 -15.50
CA GLY A 281 1.43 18.62 -14.53
C GLY A 281 1.57 18.04 -13.13
N ALA A 282 2.66 17.30 -12.82
CA ALA A 282 2.89 16.79 -11.48
C ALA A 282 3.11 17.93 -10.48
N ARG A 283 2.64 17.72 -9.24
CA ARG A 283 2.82 18.65 -8.13
C ARG A 283 3.54 17.99 -6.98
N LEU A 284 4.44 18.71 -6.33
CA LEU A 284 5.18 18.26 -5.16
C LEU A 284 4.77 19.09 -3.94
N TYR A 285 4.25 18.40 -2.94
CA TYR A 285 3.90 18.97 -1.63
C TYR A 285 4.90 18.46 -0.59
N GLN A 286 5.42 19.40 0.18
CA GLN A 286 6.26 19.09 1.35
C GLN A 286 5.41 19.09 2.59
N MET A 287 5.56 18.05 3.42
CA MET A 287 5.00 18.00 4.77
C MET A 287 6.11 17.96 5.81
N PRO A 288 5.90 18.49 7.02
CA PRO A 288 6.76 18.14 8.15
C PRO A 288 6.76 16.63 8.37
N GLY A 289 7.90 16.05 8.76
CA GLY A 289 8.00 14.63 9.08
C GLY A 289 8.96 13.85 8.18
N GLY A 290 8.92 12.52 8.32
CA GLY A 290 9.78 11.57 7.64
C GLY A 290 9.12 10.94 6.41
N HIS A 291 9.31 9.62 6.29
CA HIS A 291 8.86 8.84 5.12
C HIS A 291 7.35 8.59 5.07
N ALA A 292 6.67 8.61 6.23
CA ALA A 292 5.22 8.39 6.35
C ALA A 292 4.51 9.58 7.02
N PRO A 293 4.58 10.81 6.46
CA PRO A 293 4.21 12.05 7.15
C PRO A 293 2.74 12.10 7.61
N TRP A 294 1.85 11.31 7.01
CA TRP A 294 0.45 11.21 7.44
C TRP A 294 0.28 10.54 8.82
N LEU A 295 1.25 9.79 9.30
CA LEU A 295 1.18 9.22 10.65
C LEU A 295 1.31 10.30 11.72
N ALA A 296 2.11 11.34 11.46
CA ALA A 296 2.27 12.49 12.35
C ALA A 296 1.15 13.52 12.15
N ASP A 297 0.70 13.77 10.92
CA ASP A 297 -0.39 14.70 10.61
C ASP A 297 -1.33 14.14 9.53
N ALA A 298 -2.24 13.26 9.97
CA ALA A 298 -3.23 12.65 9.10
C ALA A 298 -4.25 13.66 8.53
N GLN A 299 -4.52 14.76 9.25
CA GLN A 299 -5.48 15.76 8.80
C GLN A 299 -4.95 16.54 7.61
N HIS A 300 -3.72 17.01 7.68
CA HIS A 300 -3.09 17.74 6.58
C HIS A 300 -2.91 16.82 5.34
N ALA A 301 -2.39 15.62 5.53
CA ALA A 301 -2.26 14.65 4.44
C ALA A 301 -3.61 14.36 3.76
N ALA A 302 -4.67 14.14 4.56
CA ALA A 302 -6.00 13.90 4.02
C ALA A 302 -6.53 15.08 3.20
N GLY A 303 -6.25 16.33 3.59
CA GLY A 303 -6.62 17.52 2.83
C GLY A 303 -5.98 17.55 1.44
N LEU A 304 -4.67 17.27 1.34
CA LEU A 304 -3.95 17.20 0.07
C LEU A 304 -4.46 16.06 -0.81
N ILE A 305 -4.66 14.87 -0.22
CA ILE A 305 -5.19 13.69 -0.89
C ILE A 305 -6.60 13.97 -1.44
N ALA A 306 -7.51 14.45 -0.59
CA ALA A 306 -8.90 14.69 -0.97
C ALA A 306 -9.01 15.68 -2.14
N THR A 307 -8.24 16.76 -2.10
CA THR A 307 -8.20 17.76 -3.19
C THR A 307 -7.81 17.10 -4.52
N HIS A 308 -6.79 16.24 -4.53
CA HIS A 308 -6.34 15.57 -5.75
C HIS A 308 -7.34 14.50 -6.22
N VAL A 309 -7.83 13.68 -5.29
CA VAL A 309 -8.77 12.59 -5.61
C VAL A 309 -10.10 13.13 -6.14
N HIS A 310 -10.62 14.23 -5.60
CA HIS A 310 -11.83 14.86 -6.15
C HIS A 310 -11.68 15.33 -7.60
N LEU A 311 -10.47 15.70 -8.01
CA LEU A 311 -10.18 16.09 -9.39
C LEU A 311 -10.01 14.91 -10.35
N THR A 312 -9.73 13.73 -9.82
CA THR A 312 -9.33 12.55 -10.60
C THR A 312 -10.26 11.35 -10.45
N ALA A 313 -11.09 11.30 -9.40
CA ALA A 313 -12.12 10.28 -9.26
C ALA A 313 -13.25 10.56 -10.25
N GLY A 314 -13.59 9.57 -11.06
CA GLY A 314 -14.78 9.61 -11.92
C GLY A 314 -16.07 9.77 -11.09
N PRO A 315 -17.21 10.06 -11.74
CA PRO A 315 -18.49 10.11 -11.05
C PRO A 315 -18.76 8.76 -10.36
N PRO A 316 -19.45 8.74 -9.22
CA PRO A 316 -19.81 7.51 -8.55
C PRO A 316 -20.54 6.59 -9.53
N PRO A 317 -20.29 5.26 -9.51
CA PRO A 317 -20.97 4.34 -10.42
C PRO A 317 -22.47 4.57 -10.34
N SER A 318 -23.09 4.87 -11.51
CA SER A 318 -24.53 5.02 -11.61
C SER A 318 -25.16 3.72 -11.09
N ARG A 319 -25.99 3.82 -10.04
CA ARG A 319 -26.80 2.69 -9.61
C ARG A 319 -27.69 2.33 -10.81
N THR A 320 -27.29 1.34 -11.58
CA THR A 320 -28.20 0.73 -12.54
C THR A 320 -29.32 0.12 -11.69
N PRO A 321 -30.57 0.59 -11.81
CA PRO A 321 -31.66 -0.04 -11.08
C PRO A 321 -31.73 -1.48 -11.59
N CYS A 322 -31.60 -2.45 -10.69
CA CYS A 322 -31.93 -3.83 -11.02
C CYS A 322 -33.34 -3.82 -11.60
N ALA A 323 -33.51 -4.27 -12.85
CA ALA A 323 -34.79 -4.31 -13.51
C ALA A 323 -35.79 -5.03 -12.59
N THR A 324 -36.78 -4.30 -12.09
CA THR A 324 -37.84 -4.85 -11.29
C THR A 324 -38.70 -5.73 -12.15
N GLY A 325 -38.46 -7.05 -12.10
CA GLY A 325 -39.46 -8.03 -12.50
C GLY A 325 -40.72 -7.80 -11.65
N ARG A 326 -41.90 -7.80 -12.32
CA ARG A 326 -43.20 -7.54 -11.69
C ARG A 326 -43.34 -8.40 -10.42
N GLY A 327 -43.48 -7.77 -9.24
CA GLY A 327 -43.98 -8.35 -8.02
C GLY A 327 -42.96 -8.98 -7.07
N GLY A 328 -41.96 -8.23 -6.56
CA GLY A 328 -41.09 -8.70 -5.47
C GLY A 328 -40.40 -7.54 -4.77
N THR A 329 -40.29 -7.64 -3.45
CA THR A 329 -39.51 -6.71 -2.61
C THR A 329 -38.05 -6.63 -3.07
N PRO A 330 -37.39 -5.45 -3.05
CA PRO A 330 -36.02 -5.29 -3.55
C PRO A 330 -35.04 -6.08 -2.68
N ARG A 331 -34.44 -7.11 -3.24
CA ARG A 331 -33.24 -7.77 -2.68
C ARG A 331 -32.01 -7.08 -3.25
N SER A 332 -31.08 -6.68 -2.37
CA SER A 332 -29.80 -6.12 -2.76
C SER A 332 -29.01 -7.17 -3.56
N CYS A 333 -28.70 -6.86 -4.82
CA CYS A 333 -27.76 -7.62 -5.64
C CYS A 333 -26.34 -7.27 -5.17
N VAL A 334 -25.82 -8.05 -4.24
CA VAL A 334 -24.39 -8.13 -3.91
C VAL A 334 -23.88 -9.40 -4.58
N PRO A 335 -22.77 -9.36 -5.36
CA PRO A 335 -22.13 -10.60 -5.81
C PRO A 335 -21.73 -11.41 -4.59
N THR A 336 -22.02 -12.71 -4.60
CA THR A 336 -21.73 -13.65 -3.52
C THR A 336 -20.20 -13.82 -3.38
N SER A 337 -19.53 -12.89 -2.70
CA SER A 337 -18.27 -13.13 -2.01
C SER A 337 -18.62 -13.49 -0.57
N GLN A 338 -17.96 -14.50 -0.03
CA GLN A 338 -18.19 -14.92 1.38
C GLN A 338 -17.77 -13.78 2.33
N THR A 339 -18.72 -12.91 2.63
CA THR A 339 -18.54 -11.84 3.63
C THR A 339 -18.80 -12.43 5.00
N ARG A 340 -17.78 -12.53 5.81
CA ARG A 340 -17.89 -12.88 7.22
C ARG A 340 -17.98 -11.57 8.01
N THR A 341 -19.17 -11.14 8.33
CA THR A 341 -19.41 -10.04 9.28
C THR A 341 -19.02 -10.49 10.67
N VAL A 342 -18.03 -9.87 11.27
CA VAL A 342 -17.71 -10.03 12.69
C VAL A 342 -18.58 -9.04 13.47
N LYS A 343 -19.64 -9.52 14.11
CA LYS A 343 -20.41 -8.73 15.07
C LYS A 343 -19.66 -8.68 16.40
N PRO A 344 -19.66 -7.53 17.09
CA PRO A 344 -19.13 -7.45 18.46
C PRO A 344 -20.07 -8.19 19.41
N GLY A 345 -19.49 -9.11 20.19
CA GLY A 345 -20.07 -9.69 21.39
C GLY A 345 -19.27 -9.20 22.60
#